data_991bb806e81e31355bef9198af9965e6
#
_entry.id   991bb806e81e31355bef9198af9965e6
#
_cell.length_a   1.000
_cell.length_b   1.000
_cell.length_c   1.000
_cell.angle_alpha   90.00
_cell.angle_beta   90.00
_cell.angle_gamma   90.00
#
_symmetry.space_group_name_H-M   'P 1'
#
loop_
_entity.id
_entity.type
_entity.pdbx_description
1 polymer ?
#
loop_
_entity_poly.entity_id
_entity_poly.type
_entity_poly.pdbx_seq_one_letter_code
_entity_poly.pdbx_strand_id
1 'polypeptide(L)'
;MLYYIIILSMIVLWQEVAKMDDIWLKIKELAAAGNGIVSTKQVEHMGISRIALKKYVEDNRLVRIRKGLYTLCGELPDEYAALQIRSTKAIFSYGTALFFWGLSDRAPHLIDMTVPQGTNVSAIKRDYPQVRFHYVVEAMYGIGITET
;
A
#
# COMPACT_ATOMS: atom_id res chain seq x y z
N MET A 1 6.71 20.11 -45.40
CA MET A 1 7.64 19.67 -44.34
C MET A 1 7.18 20.06 -42.94
N LEU A 2 6.80 21.28 -42.68
CA LEU A 2 6.27 21.69 -41.33
C LEU A 2 5.02 20.90 -40.89
N TYR A 3 4.09 20.62 -41.76
CA TYR A 3 2.86 19.86 -41.49
C TYR A 3 3.14 18.42 -41.01
N TYR A 4 4.16 17.78 -41.56
CA TYR A 4 4.55 16.41 -41.18
C TYR A 4 5.13 16.34 -39.77
N ILE A 5 5.90 17.35 -39.38
CA ILE A 5 6.49 17.45 -38.03
C ILE A 5 5.43 17.68 -36.96
N ILE A 6 4.43 18.51 -37.28
CA ILE A 6 3.29 18.77 -36.35
C ILE A 6 2.44 17.51 -36.18
N ILE A 7 2.13 16.78 -37.24
CA ILE A 7 1.35 15.53 -37.15
C ILE A 7 2.11 14.46 -36.37
N LEU A 8 3.41 14.27 -36.61
CA LEU A 8 4.25 13.34 -35.85
C LEU A 8 4.33 13.73 -34.38
N SER A 9 4.48 15.00 -34.04
CA SER A 9 4.51 15.44 -32.64
C SER A 9 3.15 15.23 -31.94
N MET A 10 2.02 15.43 -32.67
CA MET A 10 0.69 15.14 -32.14
C MET A 10 0.47 13.64 -31.90
N ILE A 11 0.92 12.78 -32.80
CA ILE A 11 0.81 11.31 -32.64
C ILE A 11 1.64 10.84 -31.43
N VAL A 12 2.84 11.34 -31.25
CA VAL A 12 3.69 11.01 -30.10
C VAL A 12 3.03 11.47 -28.78
N LEU A 13 2.51 12.69 -28.75
CA LEU A 13 1.74 13.21 -27.60
C LEU A 13 0.52 12.36 -27.28
N TRP A 14 -0.24 11.94 -28.30
CA TRP A 14 -1.40 11.06 -28.12
C TRP A 14 -1.01 9.69 -27.56
N GLN A 15 0.09 9.11 -28.01
CA GLN A 15 0.60 7.84 -27.51
C GLN A 15 1.08 7.95 -26.05
N GLU A 16 1.70 9.06 -25.66
CA GLU A 16 2.11 9.30 -24.28
C GLU A 16 0.90 9.50 -23.35
N VAL A 17 -0.12 10.24 -23.80
CA VAL A 17 -1.36 10.42 -23.04
C VAL A 17 -2.08 9.09 -22.84
N ALA A 18 -2.26 8.31 -23.89
CA ALA A 18 -2.90 7.00 -23.83
C ALA A 18 -2.13 6.03 -22.89
N LYS A 19 -0.82 6.05 -22.91
CA LYS A 19 0.03 5.27 -22.01
C LYS A 19 -0.10 5.72 -20.55
N MET A 20 -0.21 7.02 -20.30
CA MET A 20 -0.44 7.55 -18.96
C MET A 20 -1.81 7.16 -18.41
N ASP A 21 -2.84 7.15 -19.23
CA ASP A 21 -4.19 6.74 -18.84
C ASP A 21 -4.23 5.24 -18.49
N ASP A 22 -3.54 4.38 -19.25
CA ASP A 22 -3.40 2.95 -18.94
C ASP A 22 -2.67 2.72 -17.60
N ILE A 23 -1.59 3.43 -17.35
CA ILE A 23 -0.86 3.37 -16.08
C ILE A 23 -1.74 3.83 -14.92
N TRP A 24 -2.48 4.90 -15.10
CA TRP A 24 -3.39 5.41 -14.08
C TRP A 24 -4.51 4.42 -13.74
N LEU A 25 -5.06 3.74 -14.75
CA LEU A 25 -6.06 2.70 -14.55
C LEU A 25 -5.51 1.56 -13.70
N LYS A 26 -4.30 1.07 -14.01
CA LYS A 26 -3.61 0.04 -13.23
C LYS A 26 -3.37 0.46 -11.78
N ILE A 27 -3.00 1.72 -11.54
CA ILE A 27 -2.83 2.25 -10.19
C ILE A 27 -4.16 2.26 -9.42
N LYS A 28 -5.27 2.62 -10.07
CA LYS A 28 -6.60 2.55 -9.45
C LYS A 28 -7.02 1.13 -9.11
N GLU A 29 -6.74 0.17 -9.99
CA GLU A 29 -7.01 -1.25 -9.73
C GLU A 29 -6.19 -1.77 -8.54
N LEU A 30 -4.91 -1.40 -8.44
CA LEU A 30 -4.08 -1.71 -7.27
C LEU A 30 -4.64 -1.09 -5.98
N ALA A 31 -5.08 0.16 -6.04
CA ALA A 31 -5.69 0.82 -4.89
C ALA A 31 -6.96 0.09 -4.45
N ALA A 32 -7.84 -0.25 -5.39
CA ALA A 32 -9.08 -0.99 -5.09
C ALA A 32 -8.80 -2.35 -4.46
N ALA A 33 -7.80 -3.09 -4.95
CA ALA A 33 -7.38 -4.37 -4.38
C ALA A 33 -6.67 -4.25 -3.03
N GLY A 34 -6.07 -3.09 -2.73
CA GLY A 34 -5.27 -2.81 -1.52
C GLY A 34 -5.96 -1.92 -0.49
N ASN A 35 -7.30 -1.90 -0.44
CA ASN A 35 -8.09 -1.06 0.47
C ASN A 35 -7.68 0.43 0.41
N GLY A 36 -7.53 0.96 -0.80
CA GLY A 36 -7.13 2.34 -1.04
C GLY A 36 -5.62 2.60 -0.95
N ILE A 37 -4.79 1.59 -0.69
CA ILE A 37 -3.35 1.72 -0.52
C ILE A 37 -2.59 1.15 -1.73
N VAL A 38 -1.62 1.92 -2.21
CA VAL A 38 -0.70 1.52 -3.28
C VAL A 38 0.73 1.60 -2.76
N SER A 39 1.48 0.53 -2.91
CA SER A 39 2.91 0.52 -2.54
C SER A 39 3.83 0.68 -3.76
N THR A 40 4.98 1.33 -3.54
CA THR A 40 6.02 1.44 -4.58
C THR A 40 6.41 0.06 -5.13
N LYS A 41 6.48 -0.96 -4.29
CA LYS A 41 6.83 -2.33 -4.70
C LYS A 41 5.82 -2.93 -5.68
N GLN A 42 4.53 -2.79 -5.39
CA GLN A 42 3.46 -3.28 -6.28
C GLN A 42 3.54 -2.60 -7.65
N VAL A 43 3.74 -1.28 -7.66
CA VAL A 43 3.84 -0.48 -8.88
C VAL A 43 5.07 -0.88 -9.72
N GLU A 44 6.21 -1.10 -9.07
CA GLU A 44 7.44 -1.57 -9.74
C GLU A 44 7.28 -2.99 -10.31
N HIS A 45 6.58 -3.89 -9.62
CA HIS A 45 6.26 -5.23 -10.13
C HIS A 45 5.40 -5.20 -11.40
N MET A 46 4.58 -4.16 -11.57
CA MET A 46 3.80 -3.94 -12.80
C MET A 46 4.60 -3.22 -13.90
N GLY A 47 5.90 -3.01 -13.70
CA GLY A 47 6.76 -2.33 -14.66
C GLY A 47 6.56 -0.82 -14.72
N ILE A 48 5.88 -0.23 -13.74
CA ILE A 48 5.64 1.22 -13.65
C ILE A 48 6.80 1.87 -12.86
N SER A 49 7.39 2.92 -13.41
CA SER A 49 8.53 3.59 -12.80
C SER A 49 8.14 4.45 -11.59
N ARG A 50 9.09 4.65 -10.67
CA ARG A 50 8.94 5.60 -9.55
C ARG A 50 8.72 7.05 -10.01
N ILE A 51 9.23 7.39 -11.18
CA ILE A 51 9.06 8.71 -11.80
C ILE A 51 7.58 8.94 -12.12
N ALA A 52 6.90 7.91 -12.65
CA ALA A 52 5.46 7.99 -12.92
C ALA A 52 4.66 8.20 -11.61
N LEU A 53 4.99 7.48 -10.52
CA LEU A 53 4.37 7.72 -9.21
C LEU A 53 4.56 9.16 -8.73
N LYS A 54 5.79 9.70 -8.86
CA LYS A 54 6.08 11.08 -8.47
C LYS A 54 5.22 12.06 -9.24
N LYS A 55 5.07 11.86 -10.56
CA LYS A 55 4.22 12.70 -11.40
C LYS A 55 2.76 12.69 -10.94
N TYR A 56 2.19 11.51 -10.61
CA TYR A 56 0.81 11.43 -10.10
C TYR A 56 0.63 12.11 -8.74
N VAL A 57 1.68 12.16 -7.90
CA VAL A 57 1.67 12.94 -6.65
C VAL A 57 1.71 14.45 -6.96
N GLU A 58 2.54 14.89 -7.89
CA GLU A 58 2.63 16.29 -8.33
C GLU A 58 1.31 16.76 -8.98
N ASP A 59 0.64 15.89 -9.72
CA ASP A 59 -0.67 16.13 -10.34
C ASP A 59 -1.86 16.04 -9.34
N ASN A 60 -1.59 15.88 -8.04
CA ASN A 60 -2.59 15.69 -6.99
C ASN A 60 -3.57 14.52 -7.23
N ARG A 61 -3.15 13.49 -7.93
CA ARG A 61 -3.92 12.25 -8.12
C ARG A 61 -3.63 11.23 -7.03
N LEU A 62 -2.40 11.24 -6.50
CA LEU A 62 -1.95 10.40 -5.38
C LEU A 62 -1.48 11.28 -4.22
N VAL A 63 -1.73 10.81 -3.02
CA VAL A 63 -1.20 11.38 -1.78
C VAL A 63 -0.21 10.38 -1.17
N ARG A 64 0.97 10.85 -0.82
CA ARG A 64 1.94 10.02 -0.12
C ARG A 64 1.60 9.96 1.37
N ILE A 65 1.23 8.78 1.85
CA ILE A 65 0.91 8.54 3.26
C ILE A 65 2.20 8.41 4.07
N ARG A 66 3.10 7.57 3.59
CA ARG A 66 4.42 7.28 4.20
C ARG A 66 5.44 6.92 3.11
N LYS A 67 6.69 6.67 3.51
CA LYS A 67 7.73 6.24 2.57
C LYS A 67 7.31 4.96 1.84
N GLY A 68 7.10 5.07 0.53
CA GLY A 68 6.73 3.95 -0.33
C GLY A 68 5.27 3.52 -0.28
N LEU A 69 4.39 4.28 0.39
CA LEU A 69 2.94 4.05 0.45
C LEU A 69 2.18 5.29 0.01
N TYR A 70 1.18 5.08 -0.83
CA TYR A 70 0.35 6.12 -1.44
C TYR A 70 -1.11 5.74 -1.36
N THR A 71 -2.00 6.74 -1.37
CA THR A 71 -3.45 6.57 -1.53
C THR A 71 -3.96 7.48 -2.65
N LEU A 72 -5.13 7.19 -3.17
CA LEU A 72 -5.79 8.09 -4.13
C LEU A 72 -6.18 9.39 -3.43
N CYS A 73 -6.09 10.51 -4.15
CA CYS A 73 -6.50 11.80 -3.60
C CYS A 73 -7.99 11.77 -3.26
N GLY A 74 -8.32 12.19 -2.05
CA GLY A 74 -9.71 12.18 -1.54
C GLY A 74 -10.13 10.89 -0.84
N GLU A 75 -9.31 9.85 -0.84
CA GLU A 75 -9.57 8.63 -0.06
C GLU A 75 -8.88 8.69 1.31
N LEU A 76 -9.55 8.10 2.31
CA LEU A 76 -8.95 7.89 3.64
C LEU A 76 -8.16 6.60 3.62
N PRO A 77 -6.86 6.63 3.97
CA PRO A 77 -6.05 5.42 3.99
C PRO A 77 -6.48 4.50 5.14
N ASP A 78 -6.63 3.21 4.83
CA ASP A 78 -6.79 2.17 5.84
C ASP A 78 -5.44 1.90 6.52
N GLU A 79 -5.33 2.22 7.80
CA GLU A 79 -4.10 2.05 8.57
C GLU A 79 -3.72 0.57 8.75
N TYR A 80 -4.70 -0.31 8.89
CA TYR A 80 -4.46 -1.75 9.03
C TYR A 80 -3.94 -2.34 7.70
N ALA A 81 -4.55 -1.95 6.57
CA ALA A 81 -4.05 -2.34 5.25
C ALA A 81 -2.62 -1.82 5.00
N ALA A 82 -2.31 -0.58 5.39
CA ALA A 82 -0.98 -0.01 5.28
C ALA A 82 0.05 -0.80 6.11
N LEU A 83 -0.30 -1.24 7.31
CA LEU A 83 0.54 -2.08 8.17
C LEU A 83 0.77 -3.46 7.57
N GLN A 84 -0.26 -4.11 7.03
CA GLN A 84 -0.17 -5.41 6.40
C GLN A 84 0.74 -5.40 5.16
N ILE A 85 0.65 -4.36 4.34
CA ILE A 85 1.54 -4.17 3.18
C ILE A 85 3.00 -3.95 3.62
N ARG A 86 3.22 -3.29 4.75
CA ARG A 86 4.57 -3.03 5.29
C ARG A 86 5.25 -4.27 5.85
N SER A 87 4.49 -5.22 6.36
CA SER A 87 5.00 -6.45 6.96
C SER A 87 4.12 -7.65 6.64
N THR A 88 4.50 -8.38 5.62
CA THR A 88 3.82 -9.64 5.25
C THR A 88 3.98 -10.75 6.29
N LYS A 89 4.94 -10.60 7.21
CA LYS A 89 5.16 -11.53 8.33
C LYS A 89 4.41 -11.14 9.60
N ALA A 90 3.83 -9.96 9.68
CA ALA A 90 3.09 -9.53 10.85
C ALA A 90 1.62 -9.92 10.71
N ILE A 91 1.08 -10.54 11.74
CA ILE A 91 -0.31 -11.03 11.80
C ILE A 91 -1.01 -10.26 12.90
N PHE A 92 -2.18 -9.68 12.60
CA PHE A 92 -3.00 -9.04 13.61
C PHE A 92 -3.44 -10.07 14.65
N SER A 93 -3.30 -9.72 15.93
CA SER A 93 -3.46 -10.65 17.04
C SER A 93 -4.14 -9.99 18.26
N TYR A 94 -4.40 -10.76 19.30
CA TYR A 94 -4.99 -10.29 20.56
C TYR A 94 -6.22 -9.39 20.36
N GLY A 95 -6.23 -8.20 20.97
CA GLY A 95 -7.33 -7.25 20.90
C GLY A 95 -7.68 -6.81 19.48
N THR A 96 -6.68 -6.70 18.61
CA THR A 96 -6.90 -6.34 17.20
C THR A 96 -7.59 -7.48 16.44
N ALA A 97 -7.17 -8.72 16.65
CA ALA A 97 -7.85 -9.88 16.06
C ALA A 97 -9.31 -10.00 16.55
N LEU A 98 -9.54 -9.84 17.85
CA LEU A 98 -10.89 -9.87 18.41
C LEU A 98 -11.79 -8.80 17.80
N PHE A 99 -11.26 -7.60 17.56
CA PHE A 99 -11.99 -6.53 16.89
C PHE A 99 -12.37 -6.90 15.45
N PHE A 100 -11.42 -7.44 14.65
CA PHE A 100 -11.70 -7.87 13.27
C PHE A 100 -12.73 -9.00 13.18
N TRP A 101 -12.77 -9.87 14.18
CA TRP A 101 -13.76 -10.95 14.24
C TRP A 101 -15.10 -10.51 14.87
N GLY A 102 -15.29 -9.23 15.16
CA GLY A 102 -16.52 -8.72 15.76
C GLY A 102 -16.76 -9.21 17.18
N LEU A 103 -15.71 -9.71 17.85
CA LEU A 103 -15.76 -10.16 19.26
C LEU A 103 -15.44 -9.02 20.24
N SER A 104 -15.17 -7.84 19.74
CA SER A 104 -14.99 -6.61 20.50
C SER A 104 -15.66 -5.45 19.79
N ASP A 105 -16.53 -4.72 20.47
CA ASP A 105 -17.23 -3.54 19.95
C ASP A 105 -16.35 -2.30 19.89
N ARG A 106 -15.16 -2.35 20.48
CA ARG A 106 -14.25 -1.22 20.55
C ARG A 106 -13.00 -1.48 19.72
N ALA A 107 -12.67 -0.52 18.84
CA ALA A 107 -11.39 -0.52 18.19
C ALA A 107 -10.26 -0.44 19.24
N PRO A 108 -9.21 -1.26 19.13
CA PRO A 108 -8.13 -1.27 20.09
C PRO A 108 -7.33 0.04 20.01
N HIS A 109 -6.94 0.58 21.18
CA HIS A 109 -6.06 1.75 21.25
C HIS A 109 -4.63 1.45 20.75
N LEU A 110 -4.18 0.23 20.94
CA LEU A 110 -2.92 -0.29 20.41
C LEU A 110 -3.23 -1.38 19.40
N ILE A 111 -2.54 -1.34 18.28
CA ILE A 111 -2.64 -2.37 17.25
C ILE A 111 -1.69 -3.50 17.63
N ASP A 112 -2.24 -4.65 18.01
CA ASP A 112 -1.47 -5.84 18.34
C ASP A 112 -1.14 -6.64 17.10
N MET A 113 0.14 -6.91 16.88
CA MET A 113 0.63 -7.75 15.78
C MET A 113 1.64 -8.77 16.30
N THR A 114 1.53 -10.00 15.83
CA THR A 114 2.46 -11.09 16.14
C THR A 114 3.41 -11.35 14.97
N VAL A 115 4.67 -11.54 15.28
CA VAL A 115 5.74 -11.86 14.32
C VAL A 115 6.62 -13.01 14.84
N PRO A 116 7.26 -13.78 13.94
CA PRO A 116 8.27 -14.75 14.35
C PRO A 116 9.43 -14.08 15.08
N GLN A 117 10.06 -14.80 16.02
CA GLN A 117 11.30 -14.35 16.67
C GLN A 117 12.36 -14.03 15.63
N GLY A 118 13.15 -12.98 15.88
CA GLY A 118 14.18 -12.51 14.95
C GLY A 118 13.67 -11.60 13.82
N THR A 119 12.35 -11.36 13.70
CA THR A 119 11.83 -10.40 12.72
C THR A 119 12.19 -8.97 13.12
N ASN A 120 12.84 -8.24 12.19
CA ASN A 120 13.17 -6.84 12.43
C ASN A 120 11.96 -5.94 12.12
N VAL A 121 11.39 -5.38 13.16
CA VAL A 121 10.23 -4.46 13.10
C VAL A 121 10.57 -3.02 13.47
N SER A 122 11.85 -2.69 13.63
CA SER A 122 12.30 -1.36 14.12
C SER A 122 11.78 -0.20 13.28
N ALA A 123 11.77 -0.35 11.96
CA ALA A 123 11.26 0.68 11.07
C ALA A 123 9.74 0.88 11.24
N ILE A 124 8.99 -0.21 11.44
CA ILE A 124 7.53 -0.14 11.62
C ILE A 124 7.21 0.47 13.00
N LYS A 125 7.90 0.06 14.07
CA LYS A 125 7.74 0.67 15.41
C LYS A 125 7.97 2.18 15.40
N ARG A 126 8.97 2.63 14.66
CA ARG A 126 9.24 4.08 14.54
C ARG A 126 8.14 4.81 13.79
N ASP A 127 7.65 4.22 12.70
CA ASP A 127 6.67 4.86 11.82
C ASP A 127 5.22 4.74 12.37
N TYR A 128 4.96 3.73 13.21
CA TYR A 128 3.66 3.41 13.82
C TYR A 128 3.81 3.14 15.32
N PRO A 129 3.95 4.17 16.15
CA PRO A 129 4.18 4.01 17.60
C PRO A 129 3.00 3.34 18.33
N GLN A 130 1.79 3.34 17.73
CA GLN A 130 0.61 2.66 18.27
C GLN A 130 0.61 1.14 18.02
N VAL A 131 1.60 0.60 17.31
CA VAL A 131 1.71 -0.86 17.06
C VAL A 131 2.53 -1.52 18.14
N ARG A 132 1.95 -2.54 18.77
CA ARG A 132 2.59 -3.42 19.74
C ARG A 132 2.91 -4.76 19.10
N PHE A 133 4.18 -5.14 19.05
CA PHE A 133 4.63 -6.40 18.50
C PHE A 133 4.83 -7.46 19.57
N HIS A 134 4.28 -8.64 19.33
CA HIS A 134 4.46 -9.87 20.09
C HIS A 134 5.35 -10.82 19.29
N TYR A 135 6.30 -11.46 19.95
CA TYR A 135 7.24 -12.37 19.32
C TYR A 135 6.94 -13.81 19.72
N VAL A 136 6.80 -14.69 18.77
CA VAL A 136 6.56 -16.12 19.00
C VAL A 136 7.61 -16.97 18.28
N VAL A 137 7.86 -18.15 18.82
CA VAL A 137 8.73 -19.13 18.16
C VAL A 137 8.10 -19.59 16.85
N GLU A 138 8.93 -19.95 15.87
CA GLU A 138 8.47 -20.34 14.52
C GLU A 138 7.42 -21.45 14.56
N ALA A 139 7.58 -22.43 15.46
CA ALA A 139 6.63 -23.54 15.60
C ALA A 139 5.23 -23.10 16.04
N MET A 140 5.07 -21.93 16.66
CA MET A 140 3.78 -21.41 17.09
C MET A 140 3.21 -20.35 16.13
N TYR A 141 4.05 -19.80 15.27
CA TYR A 141 3.66 -18.68 14.41
C TYR A 141 2.53 -19.03 13.42
N GLY A 142 2.48 -20.25 12.91
CA GLY A 142 1.47 -20.67 11.93
C GLY A 142 0.15 -21.18 12.53
N ILE A 143 0.04 -21.25 13.88
CA ILE A 143 -1.13 -21.85 14.54
C ILE A 143 -2.25 -20.85 14.67
N GLY A 144 -3.44 -21.18 14.12
CA GLY A 144 -4.64 -20.35 14.26
C GLY A 144 -4.68 -19.10 13.37
N ILE A 145 -3.87 -19.03 12.32
CA ILE A 145 -3.96 -17.97 11.30
C ILE A 145 -5.22 -18.20 10.47
N THR A 146 -6.03 -17.17 10.34
CA THR A 146 -7.18 -17.13 9.45
C THR A 146 -7.24 -15.81 8.71
N GLU A 147 -7.86 -15.81 7.52
CA GLU A 147 -8.11 -14.61 6.74
C GLU A 147 -9.53 -14.12 7.00
N THR A 148 -9.71 -12.80 7.11
CA THR A 148 -11.01 -12.13 7.27
C THR A 148 -11.39 -11.37 6.01
#